data_2cc67a0da41d076937028f75a6084aee
#
_entry.id   2cc67a0da41d076937028f75a6084aee
#
_cell.length_a   1.000
_cell.length_b   1.000
_cell.length_c   1.000
_cell.angle_alpha   90.00
_cell.angle_beta   90.00
_cell.angle_gamma   90.00
#
_symmetry.space_group_name_H-M   'P 1'
#
loop_
_entity.id
_entity.type
_entity.pdbx_description
1 polymer ?
#
loop_
_entity_poly.entity_id
_entity_poly.type
_entity_poly.pdbx_seq_one_letter_code
_entity_poly.pdbx_strand_id
1 'polypeptide(L)'
;KVRAMFDFYSATIFLSVFIMIIMDMLVSGNDLMEHDKKQTVYTISVLVIACMVSEWFGVWMDGAHPSLRTLHILVKTIELSTAPIITVLCSDLMTPLKHKKLIYTLIGVHAGLEVLSAFFGFIFSVDAQNVYHHETFYWVYVLAYASGVLLFIGQLLSESSHHYGLYRALVIILPVFFFCGLFLHYGAGVRIMWACSAVDVLMVYILYSELTQKIDTLTHLLNRRSYESRLASLRGHAVIYYFDVDEFKSVNDTFGHGVGDAVLAEVGSTIYAVFSKVGYCYRIGGDEFCVIAQISDTAAEKYLSEFLRELTARRVKNEHLPHVSVGYACFNPVLGSVEDAIKRADRTM
;
A
#
# COMPACT_ATOMS: atom_id res chain seq x y z
N LYS A 1 -0.77 -41.63 -6.76
CA LYS A 1 0.05 -40.52 -6.21
C LYS A 1 -0.14 -39.24 -7.06
N VAL A 2 0.00 -39.30 -8.37
CA VAL A 2 -0.17 -38.15 -9.30
C VAL A 2 -1.61 -37.58 -9.22
N ARG A 3 -2.64 -38.42 -9.25
CA ARG A 3 -4.04 -37.99 -9.15
C ARG A 3 -4.33 -37.25 -7.82
N ALA A 4 -3.87 -37.82 -6.70
CA ALA A 4 -4.06 -37.18 -5.38
C ALA A 4 -3.33 -35.82 -5.28
N MET A 5 -2.18 -35.66 -5.95
CA MET A 5 -1.46 -34.40 -6.01
C MET A 5 -2.18 -33.38 -6.89
N PHE A 6 -2.78 -33.78 -8.00
CA PHE A 6 -3.60 -32.92 -8.84
C PHE A 6 -4.91 -32.51 -8.13
N ASP A 7 -5.55 -33.43 -7.40
CA ASP A 7 -6.75 -33.14 -6.61
C ASP A 7 -6.46 -32.11 -5.49
N PHE A 8 -5.32 -32.27 -4.79
CA PHE A 8 -4.86 -31.27 -3.80
C PHE A 8 -4.60 -29.92 -4.45
N TYR A 9 -3.87 -29.89 -5.59
CA TYR A 9 -3.60 -28.65 -6.30
C TYR A 9 -4.88 -27.96 -6.78
N SER A 10 -5.84 -28.72 -7.31
CA SER A 10 -7.15 -28.19 -7.73
C SER A 10 -7.89 -27.57 -6.55
N ALA A 11 -7.88 -28.22 -5.38
CA ALA A 11 -8.51 -27.67 -4.18
C ALA A 11 -7.84 -26.35 -3.73
N THR A 12 -6.52 -26.25 -3.82
CA THR A 12 -5.80 -25.00 -3.49
C THR A 12 -6.15 -23.87 -4.45
N ILE A 13 -6.28 -24.14 -5.76
CA ILE A 13 -6.71 -23.14 -6.76
C ILE A 13 -8.15 -22.67 -6.49
N PHE A 14 -9.09 -23.60 -6.25
CA PHE A 14 -10.48 -23.22 -5.91
C PHE A 14 -10.56 -22.33 -4.67
N LEU A 15 -9.82 -22.68 -3.61
CA LEU A 15 -9.75 -21.87 -2.40
C LEU A 15 -9.16 -20.48 -2.69
N SER A 16 -8.13 -20.40 -3.52
CA SER A 16 -7.47 -19.14 -3.87
C SER A 16 -8.37 -18.23 -4.70
N VAL A 17 -9.14 -18.78 -5.65
CA VAL A 17 -10.16 -18.02 -6.40
C VAL A 17 -11.24 -17.50 -5.45
N PHE A 18 -11.66 -18.29 -4.46
CA PHE A 18 -12.62 -17.86 -3.45
C PHE A 18 -12.08 -16.71 -2.58
N ILE A 19 -10.79 -16.75 -2.21
CA ILE A 19 -10.11 -15.64 -1.52
C ILE A 19 -10.16 -14.37 -2.37
N MET A 20 -9.90 -14.44 -3.67
CA MET A 20 -9.98 -13.28 -4.57
C MET A 20 -11.41 -12.71 -4.66
N ILE A 21 -12.41 -13.57 -4.74
CA ILE A 21 -13.82 -13.13 -4.72
C ILE A 21 -14.17 -12.40 -3.41
N ILE A 22 -13.73 -12.94 -2.26
CA ILE A 22 -13.94 -12.27 -0.96
C ILE A 22 -13.24 -10.91 -0.96
N MET A 23 -12.02 -10.82 -1.46
CA MET A 23 -11.30 -9.55 -1.57
C MET A 23 -12.09 -8.54 -2.42
N ASP A 24 -12.61 -8.96 -3.58
CA ASP A 24 -13.40 -8.09 -4.46
C ASP A 24 -14.69 -7.60 -3.78
N MET A 25 -15.33 -8.44 -2.96
CA MET A 25 -16.48 -8.03 -2.13
C MET A 25 -16.08 -6.98 -1.08
N LEU A 26 -14.93 -7.15 -0.42
CA LEU A 26 -14.40 -6.17 0.55
C LEU A 26 -14.06 -4.83 -0.13
N VAL A 27 -13.46 -4.88 -1.33
CA VAL A 27 -13.18 -3.69 -2.15
C VAL A 27 -14.46 -2.95 -2.54
N SER A 28 -15.50 -3.69 -2.95
CA SER A 28 -16.80 -3.12 -3.30
C SER A 28 -17.44 -2.35 -2.13
N GLY A 29 -17.36 -2.91 -0.92
CA GLY A 29 -17.89 -2.29 0.30
C GLY A 29 -17.01 -1.19 0.93
N ASN A 30 -15.85 -0.90 0.38
CA ASN A 30 -14.95 0.12 0.92
C ASN A 30 -15.23 1.48 0.28
N ASP A 31 -16.14 2.27 0.86
CA ASP A 31 -16.54 3.58 0.33
C ASP A 31 -15.45 4.66 0.44
N LEU A 32 -14.41 4.44 1.25
CA LEU A 32 -13.30 5.39 1.41
C LEU A 32 -12.22 5.24 0.34
N MET A 33 -12.27 4.16 -0.45
CA MET A 33 -11.29 3.89 -1.49
C MET A 33 -11.66 4.60 -2.79
N GLU A 34 -10.71 5.35 -3.35
CA GLU A 34 -10.85 6.04 -4.64
C GLU A 34 -11.21 5.07 -5.77
N HIS A 35 -12.02 5.52 -6.71
CA HIS A 35 -12.50 4.71 -7.84
C HIS A 35 -11.35 4.08 -8.65
N ASP A 36 -10.32 4.86 -8.98
CA ASP A 36 -9.16 4.39 -9.75
C ASP A 36 -8.38 3.30 -9.01
N LYS A 37 -8.29 3.42 -7.69
CA LYS A 37 -7.63 2.41 -6.84
C LYS A 37 -8.47 1.13 -6.74
N LYS A 38 -9.80 1.24 -6.64
CA LYS A 38 -10.70 0.06 -6.73
C LYS A 38 -10.51 -0.67 -8.06
N GLN A 39 -10.46 0.06 -9.17
CA GLN A 39 -10.20 -0.49 -10.51
C GLN A 39 -8.84 -1.24 -10.57
N THR A 40 -7.80 -0.68 -9.95
CA THR A 40 -6.47 -1.31 -9.89
C THR A 40 -6.54 -2.64 -9.14
N VAL A 41 -7.23 -2.70 -7.97
CA VAL A 41 -7.38 -3.94 -7.20
C VAL A 41 -8.18 -4.98 -7.97
N TYR A 42 -9.28 -4.60 -8.62
CA TYR A 42 -10.06 -5.52 -9.48
C TYR A 42 -9.20 -6.05 -10.65
N THR A 43 -8.37 -5.19 -11.25
CA THR A 43 -7.45 -5.61 -12.32
C THR A 43 -6.44 -6.63 -11.79
N ILE A 44 -5.85 -6.39 -10.62
CA ILE A 44 -4.95 -7.36 -9.96
C ILE A 44 -5.68 -8.68 -9.72
N SER A 45 -6.89 -8.65 -9.17
CA SER A 45 -7.71 -9.83 -8.90
C SER A 45 -7.95 -10.66 -10.16
N VAL A 46 -8.40 -10.02 -11.24
CA VAL A 46 -8.65 -10.67 -12.54
C VAL A 46 -7.36 -11.31 -13.10
N LEU A 47 -6.22 -10.60 -13.04
CA LEU A 47 -4.94 -11.13 -13.53
C LEU A 47 -4.45 -12.31 -12.68
N VAL A 48 -4.58 -12.25 -11.36
CA VAL A 48 -4.23 -13.35 -10.45
C VAL A 48 -5.10 -14.58 -10.75
N ILE A 49 -6.41 -14.41 -10.88
CA ILE A 49 -7.33 -15.50 -11.26
C ILE A 49 -6.96 -16.07 -12.63
N ALA A 50 -6.67 -15.21 -13.61
CA ALA A 50 -6.26 -15.66 -14.94
C ALA A 50 -4.97 -16.50 -14.89
N CYS A 51 -3.95 -16.08 -14.12
CA CYS A 51 -2.73 -16.86 -13.92
C CYS A 51 -2.99 -18.20 -13.22
N MET A 52 -3.81 -18.21 -12.16
CA MET A 52 -4.18 -19.44 -11.46
C MET A 52 -4.86 -20.45 -12.37
N VAL A 53 -5.85 -19.98 -13.12
CA VAL A 53 -6.61 -20.82 -14.08
C VAL A 53 -5.70 -21.29 -15.21
N SER A 54 -4.84 -20.40 -15.71
CA SER A 54 -3.86 -20.74 -16.76
C SER A 54 -2.88 -21.81 -16.28
N GLU A 55 -2.28 -21.66 -15.09
CA GLU A 55 -1.39 -22.68 -14.55
C GLU A 55 -2.11 -24.01 -14.32
N TRP A 56 -3.34 -23.98 -13.77
CA TRP A 56 -4.12 -25.19 -13.55
C TRP A 56 -4.41 -25.93 -14.86
N PHE A 57 -4.82 -25.23 -15.91
CA PHE A 57 -4.99 -25.82 -17.24
C PHE A 57 -3.66 -26.31 -17.83
N GLY A 58 -2.56 -25.55 -17.67
CA GLY A 58 -1.23 -25.95 -18.11
C GLY A 58 -0.81 -27.28 -17.47
N VAL A 59 -0.98 -27.43 -16.16
CA VAL A 59 -0.68 -28.68 -15.43
C VAL A 59 -1.57 -29.83 -15.88
N TRP A 60 -2.85 -29.56 -16.16
CA TRP A 60 -3.78 -30.58 -16.65
C TRP A 60 -3.44 -31.05 -18.07
N MET A 61 -2.96 -30.14 -18.92
CA MET A 61 -2.60 -30.43 -20.31
C MET A 61 -1.22 -31.04 -20.46
N ASP A 62 -0.34 -30.89 -19.47
CA ASP A 62 1.05 -31.34 -19.56
C ASP A 62 1.15 -32.85 -19.73
N GLY A 63 1.70 -33.30 -20.89
CA GLY A 63 1.71 -34.70 -21.31
C GLY A 63 0.36 -35.27 -21.73
N ALA A 64 -0.70 -34.45 -21.85
CA ALA A 64 -2.00 -34.87 -22.39
C ALA A 64 -1.97 -35.01 -23.93
N HIS A 65 -3.14 -35.27 -24.53
CA HIS A 65 -3.21 -35.53 -25.98
C HIS A 65 -2.60 -34.38 -26.82
N PRO A 66 -1.78 -34.64 -27.83
CA PRO A 66 -1.06 -33.64 -28.63
C PRO A 66 -1.96 -32.57 -29.31
N SER A 67 -3.25 -32.87 -29.55
CA SER A 67 -4.19 -31.89 -30.09
C SER A 67 -4.39 -30.66 -29.19
N LEU A 68 -4.07 -30.77 -27.92
CA LEU A 68 -4.19 -29.65 -26.93
C LEU A 68 -2.94 -28.73 -26.91
N ARG A 69 -1.88 -29.07 -27.67
CA ARG A 69 -0.61 -28.34 -27.68
C ARG A 69 -0.78 -26.84 -27.91
N THR A 70 -1.59 -26.42 -28.89
CA THR A 70 -1.81 -25.02 -29.21
C THR A 70 -2.49 -24.28 -28.03
N LEU A 71 -3.46 -24.94 -27.38
CA LEU A 71 -4.11 -24.39 -26.20
C LEU A 71 -3.14 -24.30 -25.01
N HIS A 72 -2.27 -25.30 -24.83
CA HIS A 72 -1.25 -25.29 -23.79
C HIS A 72 -0.25 -24.13 -23.97
N ILE A 73 0.23 -23.90 -25.20
CA ILE A 73 1.07 -22.74 -25.53
C ILE A 73 0.35 -21.42 -25.18
N LEU A 74 -0.91 -21.27 -25.59
CA LEU A 74 -1.69 -20.07 -25.31
C LEU A 74 -1.81 -19.79 -23.80
N VAL A 75 -2.15 -20.81 -23.03
CA VAL A 75 -2.33 -20.72 -21.58
C VAL A 75 -1.01 -20.35 -20.90
N LYS A 76 0.11 -20.97 -21.29
CA LYS A 76 1.44 -20.61 -20.75
C LYS A 76 1.88 -19.20 -21.15
N THR A 77 1.56 -18.76 -22.35
CA THR A 77 1.81 -17.36 -22.78
C THR A 77 1.07 -16.37 -21.90
N ILE A 78 -0.21 -16.62 -21.59
CA ILE A 78 -1.00 -15.76 -20.67
C ILE A 78 -0.36 -15.71 -19.31
N GLU A 79 -0.03 -16.87 -18.72
CA GLU A 79 0.58 -16.97 -17.39
C GLU A 79 1.89 -16.16 -17.30
N LEU A 80 2.85 -16.44 -18.20
CA LEU A 80 4.18 -15.85 -18.18
C LEU A 80 4.16 -14.35 -18.52
N SER A 81 3.25 -13.90 -19.40
CA SER A 81 3.11 -12.49 -19.75
C SER A 81 2.49 -11.66 -18.62
N THR A 82 1.56 -12.25 -17.85
CA THR A 82 0.75 -11.48 -16.88
C THR A 82 1.34 -11.46 -15.47
N ALA A 83 2.06 -12.50 -15.05
CA ALA A 83 2.59 -12.62 -13.70
C ALA A 83 3.47 -11.42 -13.26
N PRO A 84 4.42 -10.87 -14.07
CA PRO A 84 5.18 -9.68 -13.70
C PRO A 84 4.33 -8.41 -13.61
N ILE A 85 3.22 -8.32 -14.36
CA ILE A 85 2.30 -7.17 -14.33
C ILE A 85 1.68 -7.03 -12.94
N ILE A 86 1.30 -8.14 -12.31
CA ILE A 86 0.68 -8.18 -10.98
C ILE A 86 1.57 -7.51 -9.95
N THR A 87 2.86 -7.83 -9.91
CA THR A 87 3.82 -7.28 -8.94
C THR A 87 3.99 -5.77 -9.08
N VAL A 88 4.00 -5.27 -10.32
CA VAL A 88 4.09 -3.84 -10.62
C VAL A 88 2.78 -3.11 -10.26
N LEU A 89 1.63 -3.70 -10.52
CA LEU A 89 0.34 -3.13 -10.10
C LEU A 89 0.21 -3.07 -8.58
N CYS A 90 0.65 -4.10 -7.85
CA CYS A 90 0.72 -4.07 -6.38
C CYS A 90 1.63 -2.92 -5.89
N SER A 91 2.77 -2.71 -6.55
CA SER A 91 3.67 -1.59 -6.26
C SER A 91 2.99 -0.23 -6.49
N ASP A 92 2.35 -0.02 -7.64
CA ASP A 92 1.66 1.24 -8.01
C ASP A 92 0.41 1.50 -7.15
N LEU A 93 -0.19 0.44 -6.60
CA LEU A 93 -1.28 0.55 -5.64
C LEU A 93 -0.82 1.18 -4.33
N MET A 94 0.31 0.73 -3.79
CA MET A 94 0.86 1.19 -2.51
C MET A 94 1.39 2.61 -2.59
N THR A 95 2.28 2.88 -3.55
CA THR A 95 2.87 4.21 -3.80
C THR A 95 3.03 4.46 -5.29
N PRO A 96 2.68 5.66 -5.79
CA PRO A 96 2.82 5.98 -7.21
C PRO A 96 4.27 5.80 -7.70
N LEU A 97 4.43 5.07 -8.80
CA LEU A 97 5.73 4.78 -9.38
C LEU A 97 6.40 6.03 -9.96
N LYS A 98 7.63 6.36 -9.51
CA LYS A 98 8.38 7.54 -9.99
C LYS A 98 8.65 7.52 -11.50
N HIS A 99 8.92 6.35 -12.09
CA HIS A 99 9.19 6.15 -13.51
C HIS A 99 8.14 5.27 -14.19
N LYS A 100 6.87 5.53 -13.90
CA LYS A 100 5.73 4.73 -14.33
C LYS A 100 5.79 4.36 -15.81
N LYS A 101 5.98 5.34 -16.70
CA LYS A 101 6.04 5.12 -18.16
C LYS A 101 7.14 4.13 -18.57
N LEU A 102 8.34 4.25 -17.99
CA LEU A 102 9.46 3.33 -18.29
C LEU A 102 9.14 1.90 -17.81
N ILE A 103 8.65 1.75 -16.59
CA ILE A 103 8.34 0.44 -16.00
C ILE A 103 7.27 -0.28 -16.82
N TYR A 104 6.17 0.41 -17.17
CA TYR A 104 5.12 -0.20 -18.00
C TYR A 104 5.60 -0.50 -19.43
N THR A 105 6.53 0.29 -19.98
CA THR A 105 7.15 -0.01 -21.28
C THR A 105 7.99 -1.30 -21.19
N LEU A 106 8.82 -1.45 -20.15
CA LEU A 106 9.63 -2.67 -19.97
C LEU A 106 8.78 -3.92 -19.80
N ILE A 107 7.68 -3.83 -19.04
CA ILE A 107 6.72 -4.93 -18.89
C ILE A 107 6.01 -5.23 -20.20
N GLY A 108 5.64 -4.22 -20.99
CA GLY A 108 5.08 -4.42 -22.31
C GLY A 108 6.05 -5.11 -23.28
N VAL A 109 7.34 -4.75 -23.22
CA VAL A 109 8.39 -5.44 -23.99
C VAL A 109 8.51 -6.90 -23.55
N HIS A 110 8.53 -7.17 -22.23
CA HIS A 110 8.54 -8.54 -21.71
C HIS A 110 7.34 -9.36 -22.21
N ALA A 111 6.14 -8.85 -22.09
CA ALA A 111 4.94 -9.54 -22.58
C ALA A 111 5.01 -9.81 -24.10
N GLY A 112 5.56 -8.86 -24.87
CA GLY A 112 5.81 -9.05 -26.29
C GLY A 112 6.82 -10.17 -26.57
N LEU A 113 7.88 -10.30 -25.76
CA LEU A 113 8.85 -11.39 -25.87
C LEU A 113 8.23 -12.75 -25.55
N GLU A 114 7.33 -12.84 -24.57
CA GLU A 114 6.60 -14.08 -24.26
C GLU A 114 5.69 -14.51 -25.41
N VAL A 115 4.97 -13.54 -26.01
CA VAL A 115 4.15 -13.80 -27.20
C VAL A 115 5.03 -14.27 -28.38
N LEU A 116 6.19 -13.66 -28.63
CA LEU A 116 7.13 -14.13 -29.65
C LEU A 116 7.66 -15.52 -29.32
N SER A 117 7.94 -15.83 -28.06
CA SER A 117 8.37 -17.15 -27.64
C SER A 117 7.32 -18.23 -27.88
N ALA A 118 6.04 -17.91 -27.85
CA ALA A 118 4.98 -18.85 -28.22
C ALA A 118 5.13 -19.39 -29.67
N PHE A 119 5.73 -18.61 -30.57
CA PHE A 119 5.97 -19.00 -31.97
C PHE A 119 7.37 -19.60 -32.19
N PHE A 120 8.38 -19.09 -31.53
CA PHE A 120 9.78 -19.40 -31.79
C PHE A 120 10.43 -20.30 -30.73
N GLY A 121 9.81 -20.47 -29.56
CA GLY A 121 10.28 -21.41 -28.52
C GLY A 121 11.62 -21.04 -27.90
N PHE A 122 11.89 -19.75 -27.55
CA PHE A 122 13.18 -19.35 -26.99
C PHE A 122 13.15 -19.07 -25.47
N ILE A 123 12.01 -18.68 -24.88
CA ILE A 123 11.81 -18.56 -23.42
C ILE A 123 11.20 -19.86 -22.89
N PHE A 124 10.15 -20.33 -23.56
CA PHE A 124 9.49 -21.58 -23.24
C PHE A 124 9.06 -22.29 -24.53
N SER A 125 8.87 -23.61 -24.47
CA SER A 125 8.29 -24.39 -25.57
C SER A 125 7.34 -25.45 -25.04
N VAL A 126 6.46 -25.93 -25.91
CA VAL A 126 5.67 -27.14 -25.70
C VAL A 126 5.98 -28.09 -26.84
N ASP A 127 6.49 -29.27 -26.53
CA ASP A 127 6.95 -30.25 -27.55
C ASP A 127 5.78 -30.95 -28.28
N ALA A 128 6.13 -31.85 -29.20
CA ALA A 128 5.15 -32.62 -29.96
C ALA A 128 4.31 -33.57 -29.08
N GLN A 129 4.81 -33.95 -27.91
CA GLN A 129 4.13 -34.78 -26.92
C GLN A 129 3.28 -33.97 -25.93
N ASN A 130 3.17 -32.64 -26.17
CA ASN A 130 2.45 -31.70 -25.33
C ASN A 130 3.03 -31.55 -23.92
N VAL A 131 4.38 -31.66 -23.82
CA VAL A 131 5.12 -31.43 -22.57
C VAL A 131 5.75 -30.02 -22.59
N TYR A 132 5.60 -29.29 -21.49
CA TYR A 132 6.14 -27.95 -21.30
C TYR A 132 7.63 -28.00 -20.92
N HIS A 133 8.43 -27.12 -21.53
CA HIS A 133 9.87 -27.00 -21.28
C HIS A 133 10.27 -25.54 -21.07
N HIS A 134 11.20 -25.32 -20.12
CA HIS A 134 11.93 -24.06 -20.00
C HIS A 134 13.05 -24.04 -21.02
N GLU A 135 13.13 -22.95 -21.79
CA GLU A 135 14.16 -22.79 -22.83
C GLU A 135 15.31 -21.88 -22.37
N THR A 136 16.31 -21.72 -23.22
CA THR A 136 17.58 -21.03 -22.90
C THR A 136 17.36 -19.60 -22.31
N PHE A 137 16.34 -18.88 -22.75
CA PHE A 137 16.04 -17.52 -22.32
C PHE A 137 14.96 -17.42 -21.22
N TYR A 138 14.60 -18.53 -20.55
CA TYR A 138 13.63 -18.52 -19.46
C TYR A 138 14.00 -17.56 -18.31
N TRP A 139 15.30 -17.26 -18.14
CA TRP A 139 15.77 -16.26 -17.19
C TRP A 139 15.21 -14.86 -17.44
N VAL A 140 14.76 -14.51 -18.65
CA VAL A 140 14.11 -13.22 -18.97
C VAL A 140 12.81 -13.07 -18.17
N TYR A 141 11.97 -14.11 -18.14
CA TYR A 141 10.78 -14.17 -17.31
C TYR A 141 11.13 -14.04 -15.81
N VAL A 142 12.11 -14.82 -15.34
CA VAL A 142 12.54 -14.81 -13.95
C VAL A 142 13.02 -13.42 -13.53
N LEU A 143 13.80 -12.73 -14.37
CA LEU A 143 14.26 -11.37 -14.12
C LEU A 143 13.12 -10.35 -14.09
N ALA A 144 12.18 -10.43 -15.04
CA ALA A 144 11.02 -9.54 -15.09
C ALA A 144 10.17 -9.68 -13.82
N TYR A 145 9.89 -10.91 -13.41
CA TYR A 145 9.13 -11.20 -12.20
C TYR A 145 9.87 -10.76 -10.93
N ALA A 146 11.14 -11.15 -10.79
CA ALA A 146 11.97 -10.79 -9.63
C ALA A 146 12.16 -9.27 -9.50
N SER A 147 12.33 -8.54 -10.61
CA SER A 147 12.45 -7.09 -10.58
C SER A 147 11.18 -6.41 -10.07
N GLY A 148 10.00 -6.92 -10.45
CA GLY A 148 8.72 -6.44 -9.92
C GLY A 148 8.55 -6.71 -8.42
N VAL A 149 8.93 -7.91 -7.95
CA VAL A 149 8.93 -8.24 -6.52
C VAL A 149 9.89 -7.35 -5.73
N LEU A 150 11.12 -7.14 -6.23
CA LEU A 150 12.11 -6.26 -5.58
C LEU A 150 11.65 -4.80 -5.53
N LEU A 151 10.99 -4.32 -6.60
CA LEU A 151 10.38 -2.99 -6.63
C LEU A 151 9.32 -2.86 -5.54
N PHE A 152 8.43 -3.84 -5.42
CA PHE A 152 7.38 -3.88 -4.39
C PHE A 152 7.97 -3.89 -2.97
N ILE A 153 8.95 -4.76 -2.69
CA ILE A 153 9.64 -4.81 -1.40
C ILE A 153 10.34 -3.48 -1.08
N GLY A 154 11.02 -2.88 -2.07
CA GLY A 154 11.69 -1.59 -1.89
C GLY A 154 10.73 -0.47 -1.50
N GLN A 155 9.54 -0.44 -2.08
CA GLN A 155 8.49 0.52 -1.71
C GLN A 155 7.93 0.26 -0.31
N LEU A 156 7.64 -1.00 0.04
CA LEU A 156 7.19 -1.36 1.38
C LEU A 156 8.20 -0.94 2.47
N LEU A 157 9.49 -1.17 2.23
CA LEU A 157 10.57 -0.77 3.17
C LEU A 157 10.69 0.75 3.28
N SER A 158 10.56 1.49 2.18
CA SER A 158 10.60 2.95 2.17
C SER A 158 9.47 3.55 3.01
N GLU A 159 8.25 3.04 2.86
CA GLU A 159 7.09 3.48 3.63
C GLU A 159 7.15 3.06 5.11
N SER A 160 7.82 1.94 5.43
CA SER A 160 7.87 1.41 6.80
C SER A 160 8.58 2.33 7.79
N SER A 161 9.43 3.24 7.32
CA SER A 161 10.13 4.21 8.15
C SER A 161 9.19 5.20 8.84
N HIS A 162 8.03 5.45 8.26
CA HIS A 162 7.04 6.41 8.74
C HIS A 162 5.88 5.79 9.53
N HIS A 163 5.82 4.44 9.62
CA HIS A 163 4.72 3.72 10.26
C HIS A 163 5.21 2.76 11.36
N TYR A 164 4.40 2.56 12.41
CA TYR A 164 4.73 1.69 13.55
C TYR A 164 3.70 0.56 13.72
N GLY A 165 4.08 -0.48 14.48
CA GLY A 165 3.20 -1.56 14.89
C GLY A 165 2.93 -2.59 13.79
N LEU A 166 1.64 -2.88 13.52
CA LEU A 166 1.20 -3.92 12.59
C LEU A 166 1.77 -3.75 11.18
N TYR A 167 1.93 -2.50 10.71
CA TYR A 167 2.52 -2.22 9.40
C TYR A 167 3.92 -2.80 9.24
N ARG A 168 4.81 -2.56 10.23
CA ARG A 168 6.19 -3.13 10.20
C ARG A 168 6.20 -4.65 10.20
N ALA A 169 5.28 -5.27 10.94
CA ALA A 169 5.17 -6.72 10.93
C ALA A 169 4.74 -7.24 9.55
N LEU A 170 3.74 -6.63 8.92
CA LEU A 170 3.26 -7.01 7.59
C LEU A 170 4.31 -6.81 6.49
N VAL A 171 5.10 -5.72 6.55
CA VAL A 171 6.22 -5.46 5.62
C VAL A 171 7.27 -6.59 5.65
N ILE A 172 7.43 -7.27 6.78
CA ILE A 172 8.34 -8.42 6.91
C ILE A 172 7.62 -9.72 6.54
N ILE A 173 6.37 -9.90 6.98
CA ILE A 173 5.61 -11.14 6.79
C ILE A 173 5.32 -11.40 5.30
N LEU A 174 4.93 -10.38 4.53
CA LEU A 174 4.60 -10.51 3.11
C LEU A 174 5.76 -11.11 2.28
N PRO A 175 6.96 -10.52 2.27
CA PRO A 175 8.07 -11.13 1.54
C PRO A 175 8.44 -12.53 2.05
N VAL A 176 8.43 -12.76 3.36
CA VAL A 176 8.74 -14.07 3.94
C VAL A 176 7.72 -15.10 3.48
N PHE A 177 6.44 -14.79 3.50
CA PHE A 177 5.39 -15.71 3.07
C PHE A 177 5.51 -16.02 1.57
N PHE A 178 5.78 -15.02 0.73
CA PHE A 178 6.05 -15.18 -0.69
C PHE A 178 7.25 -16.12 -0.95
N PHE A 179 8.39 -15.87 -0.30
CA PHE A 179 9.59 -16.70 -0.47
C PHE A 179 9.41 -18.12 0.09
N CYS A 180 8.63 -18.30 1.16
CA CYS A 180 8.24 -19.63 1.62
C CYS A 180 7.40 -20.37 0.58
N GLY A 181 6.43 -19.72 -0.06
CA GLY A 181 5.64 -20.26 -1.15
C GLY A 181 6.51 -20.69 -2.33
N LEU A 182 7.46 -19.84 -2.73
CA LEU A 182 8.42 -20.10 -3.80
C LEU A 182 9.32 -21.31 -3.48
N PHE A 183 9.85 -21.38 -2.26
CA PHE A 183 10.68 -22.50 -1.80
C PHE A 183 9.89 -23.82 -1.80
N LEU A 184 8.66 -23.83 -1.32
CA LEU A 184 7.82 -25.02 -1.32
C LEU A 184 7.47 -25.45 -2.74
N HIS A 185 7.23 -24.51 -3.65
CA HIS A 185 6.91 -24.79 -5.04
C HIS A 185 8.09 -25.42 -5.77
N TYR A 186 9.26 -24.79 -5.77
CA TYR A 186 10.43 -25.25 -6.53
C TYR A 186 11.31 -26.24 -5.74
N GLY A 187 11.45 -26.09 -4.43
CA GLY A 187 12.33 -26.92 -3.60
C GLY A 187 11.67 -28.20 -3.13
N ALA A 188 10.40 -28.16 -2.72
CA ALA A 188 9.66 -29.33 -2.23
C ALA A 188 8.70 -29.94 -3.25
N GLY A 189 8.52 -29.33 -4.43
CA GLY A 189 7.60 -29.79 -5.48
C GLY A 189 6.12 -29.65 -5.10
N VAL A 190 5.81 -28.81 -4.11
CA VAL A 190 4.42 -28.56 -3.64
C VAL A 190 3.84 -27.36 -4.38
N ARG A 191 2.90 -27.58 -5.28
CA ARG A 191 2.30 -26.52 -6.12
C ARG A 191 1.33 -25.66 -5.31
N ILE A 192 1.84 -24.64 -4.59
CA ILE A 192 1.04 -23.71 -3.78
C ILE A 192 1.37 -22.22 -4.05
N MET A 193 2.21 -21.92 -5.04
CA MET A 193 2.69 -20.57 -5.30
C MET A 193 1.53 -19.58 -5.51
N TRP A 194 0.53 -19.93 -6.31
CA TRP A 194 -0.61 -19.08 -6.57
C TRP A 194 -1.54 -18.93 -5.36
N ALA A 195 -1.62 -19.96 -4.50
CA ALA A 195 -2.33 -19.83 -3.23
C ALA A 195 -1.64 -18.81 -2.31
N CYS A 196 -0.31 -18.86 -2.22
CA CYS A 196 0.45 -17.83 -1.50
C CYS A 196 0.26 -16.45 -2.13
N SER A 197 0.35 -16.34 -3.46
CA SER A 197 0.13 -15.06 -4.16
C SER A 197 -1.27 -14.48 -3.92
N ALA A 198 -2.32 -15.29 -3.86
CA ALA A 198 -3.67 -14.84 -3.54
C ALA A 198 -3.77 -14.25 -2.12
N VAL A 199 -3.14 -14.92 -1.16
CA VAL A 199 -3.07 -14.43 0.23
C VAL A 199 -2.24 -13.15 0.31
N ASP A 200 -1.10 -13.08 -0.39
CA ASP A 200 -0.27 -11.87 -0.43
C ASP A 200 -1.03 -10.68 -1.01
N VAL A 201 -1.77 -10.87 -2.12
CA VAL A 201 -2.57 -9.80 -2.72
C VAL A 201 -3.70 -9.34 -1.79
N LEU A 202 -4.38 -10.27 -1.12
CA LEU A 202 -5.37 -9.92 -0.08
C LEU A 202 -4.72 -9.11 1.06
N MET A 203 -3.54 -9.51 1.52
CA MET A 203 -2.80 -8.79 2.56
C MET A 203 -2.35 -7.40 2.10
N VAL A 204 -1.92 -7.25 0.83
CA VAL A 204 -1.62 -5.95 0.22
C VAL A 204 -2.84 -5.04 0.23
N TYR A 205 -4.01 -5.57 -0.14
CA TYR A 205 -5.27 -4.81 -0.07
C TYR A 205 -5.60 -4.38 1.37
N ILE A 206 -5.52 -5.30 2.34
CA ILE A 206 -5.78 -4.99 3.76
C ILE A 206 -4.81 -3.90 4.24
N LEU A 207 -3.53 -4.03 3.91
CA LEU A 207 -2.51 -3.05 4.27
C LEU A 207 -2.81 -1.67 3.66
N TYR A 208 -3.16 -1.62 2.38
CA TYR A 208 -3.55 -0.39 1.69
C TYR A 208 -4.80 0.24 2.34
N SER A 209 -5.82 -0.57 2.60
CA SER A 209 -7.06 -0.11 3.25
C SER A 209 -6.81 0.45 4.65
N GLU A 210 -5.98 -0.22 5.44
CA GLU A 210 -5.57 0.26 6.77
C GLU A 210 -4.82 1.60 6.71
N LEU A 211 -3.95 1.78 5.72
CA LEU A 211 -3.19 3.03 5.53
C LEU A 211 -4.12 4.19 5.16
N THR A 212 -4.98 3.97 4.17
CA THR A 212 -5.91 5.01 3.70
C THR A 212 -6.95 5.41 4.74
N GLN A 213 -7.38 4.47 5.60
CA GLN A 213 -8.32 4.76 6.69
C GLN A 213 -7.70 5.57 7.84
N LYS A 214 -6.39 5.73 7.89
CA LYS A 214 -5.68 6.46 8.95
C LYS A 214 -5.33 7.90 8.60
N ILE A 215 -5.44 8.27 7.34
CA ILE A 215 -4.99 9.57 6.82
C ILE A 215 -6.19 10.45 6.48
N ASP A 216 -6.07 11.74 6.74
CA ASP A 216 -6.98 12.76 6.24
C ASP A 216 -6.64 13.06 4.77
N THR A 217 -7.62 12.96 3.89
CA THR A 217 -7.43 13.04 2.43
C THR A 217 -7.02 14.43 1.94
N LEU A 218 -7.37 15.48 2.69
CA LEU A 218 -7.06 16.86 2.32
C LEU A 218 -5.65 17.29 2.74
N THR A 219 -5.30 16.99 4.00
CA THR A 219 -4.05 17.49 4.61
C THR A 219 -2.91 16.46 4.61
N HIS A 220 -3.22 15.19 4.30
CA HIS A 220 -2.31 14.04 4.38
C HIS A 220 -1.73 13.79 5.80
N LEU A 221 -2.27 14.44 6.82
CA LEU A 221 -2.00 14.13 8.22
C LEU A 221 -2.81 12.91 8.66
N LEU A 222 -2.49 12.38 9.84
CA LEU A 222 -3.32 11.34 10.44
C LEU A 222 -4.70 11.94 10.81
N ASN A 223 -5.74 11.15 10.65
CA ASN A 223 -7.12 11.60 10.92
C ASN A 223 -7.51 11.46 12.40
N ARG A 224 -8.72 11.93 12.75
CA ARG A 224 -9.29 11.89 14.09
C ARG A 224 -9.30 10.48 14.69
N ARG A 225 -9.65 9.43 13.90
CA ARG A 225 -9.68 8.05 14.39
C ARG A 225 -8.27 7.57 14.82
N SER A 226 -7.25 7.95 14.08
CA SER A 226 -5.84 7.66 14.41
C SER A 226 -5.40 8.39 15.67
N TYR A 227 -5.84 9.65 15.86
CA TYR A 227 -5.62 10.44 17.06
C TYR A 227 -6.25 9.78 18.30
N GLU A 228 -7.53 9.41 18.26
CA GLU A 228 -8.25 8.76 19.36
C GLU A 228 -7.59 7.42 19.75
N SER A 229 -7.21 6.61 18.76
CA SER A 229 -6.48 5.35 18.98
C SER A 229 -5.11 5.58 19.64
N ARG A 230 -4.39 6.65 19.25
CA ARG A 230 -3.09 7.01 19.84
C ARG A 230 -3.24 7.44 21.27
N LEU A 231 -4.22 8.28 21.57
CA LEU A 231 -4.50 8.71 22.95
C LEU A 231 -4.79 7.53 23.87
N ALA A 232 -5.64 6.60 23.45
CA ALA A 232 -5.98 5.40 24.22
C ALA A 232 -4.77 4.52 24.53
N SER A 233 -3.77 4.53 23.64
CA SER A 233 -2.53 3.74 23.77
C SER A 233 -1.34 4.50 24.38
N LEU A 234 -1.49 5.80 24.66
CA LEU A 234 -0.41 6.63 25.17
C LEU A 234 -0.04 6.23 26.63
N ARG A 235 1.19 5.78 26.85
CA ARG A 235 1.67 5.28 28.14
C ARG A 235 2.91 6.00 28.65
N GLY A 236 3.58 6.75 27.79
CA GLY A 236 4.82 7.47 28.10
C GLY A 236 4.60 8.96 28.15
N HIS A 237 5.66 9.68 28.54
CA HIS A 237 5.71 11.14 28.49
C HIS A 237 5.52 11.63 27.05
N ALA A 238 4.73 12.70 26.87
CA ALA A 238 4.51 13.36 25.60
C ALA A 238 4.12 14.84 25.79
N VAL A 239 4.41 15.67 24.79
CA VAL A 239 3.86 17.01 24.67
C VAL A 239 2.73 16.97 23.65
N ILE A 240 1.56 17.47 24.02
CA ILE A 240 0.37 17.50 23.18
C ILE A 240 0.12 18.95 22.78
N TYR A 241 0.12 19.23 21.46
CA TYR A 241 -0.20 20.54 20.91
C TYR A 241 -1.58 20.46 20.23
N TYR A 242 -2.36 21.52 20.42
CA TYR A 242 -3.59 21.76 19.67
C TYR A 242 -3.43 23.02 18.83
N PHE A 243 -4.02 22.99 17.64
CA PHE A 243 -3.98 24.09 16.68
C PHE A 243 -5.40 24.32 16.19
N ASP A 244 -5.80 25.56 16.10
CA ASP A 244 -7.06 26.02 15.56
C ASP A 244 -6.81 27.14 14.55
N VAL A 245 -7.43 27.03 13.35
CA VAL A 245 -7.23 28.04 12.29
C VAL A 245 -8.17 29.20 12.51
N ASP A 246 -7.62 30.34 12.93
CA ASP A 246 -8.37 31.52 13.28
C ASP A 246 -9.26 32.00 12.11
N GLU A 247 -10.54 32.30 12.42
CA GLU A 247 -11.50 32.83 11.46
C GLU A 247 -11.68 31.97 10.18
N PHE A 248 -11.42 30.67 10.22
CA PHE A 248 -11.48 29.77 9.06
C PHE A 248 -12.83 29.86 8.33
N LYS A 249 -13.95 29.99 9.05
CA LYS A 249 -15.25 30.18 8.44
C LYS A 249 -15.29 31.44 7.57
N SER A 250 -14.69 32.55 8.02
CA SER A 250 -14.61 33.78 7.24
C SER A 250 -13.82 33.61 5.93
N VAL A 251 -12.76 32.79 5.95
CA VAL A 251 -12.02 32.44 4.74
C VAL A 251 -12.93 31.72 3.73
N ASN A 252 -13.68 30.72 4.20
CA ASN A 252 -14.63 30.00 3.35
C ASN A 252 -15.73 30.89 2.79
N ASP A 253 -16.32 31.74 3.65
CA ASP A 253 -17.42 32.61 3.27
C ASP A 253 -16.98 33.72 2.28
N THR A 254 -15.72 34.16 2.36
CA THR A 254 -15.18 35.24 1.53
C THR A 254 -14.58 34.73 0.21
N PHE A 255 -13.81 33.61 0.26
CA PHE A 255 -13.00 33.14 -0.87
C PHE A 255 -13.45 31.79 -1.43
N GLY A 256 -14.45 31.16 -0.79
CA GLY A 256 -14.98 29.86 -1.19
C GLY A 256 -14.20 28.66 -0.62
N HIS A 257 -14.87 27.50 -0.58
CA HIS A 257 -14.33 26.26 0.01
C HIS A 257 -13.01 25.80 -0.61
N GLY A 258 -12.78 26.03 -1.91
CA GLY A 258 -11.52 25.63 -2.56
C GLY A 258 -10.29 26.37 -2.00
N VAL A 259 -10.46 27.66 -1.60
CA VAL A 259 -9.39 28.42 -0.93
C VAL A 259 -9.24 27.95 0.52
N GLY A 260 -10.35 27.66 1.21
CA GLY A 260 -10.32 27.07 2.55
C GLY A 260 -9.59 25.72 2.58
N ASP A 261 -9.83 24.85 1.60
CA ASP A 261 -9.13 23.57 1.46
C ASP A 261 -7.63 23.76 1.25
N ALA A 262 -7.23 24.72 0.41
CA ALA A 262 -5.81 25.05 0.20
C ALA A 262 -5.16 25.59 1.49
N VAL A 263 -5.86 26.40 2.27
CA VAL A 263 -5.42 26.90 3.59
C VAL A 263 -5.19 25.74 4.56
N LEU A 264 -6.15 24.82 4.68
CA LEU A 264 -6.01 23.65 5.56
C LEU A 264 -4.84 22.74 5.16
N ALA A 265 -4.66 22.51 3.86
CA ALA A 265 -3.54 21.76 3.34
C ALA A 265 -2.19 22.44 3.67
N GLU A 266 -2.11 23.78 3.55
CA GLU A 266 -0.92 24.57 3.88
C GLU A 266 -0.59 24.52 5.37
N VAL A 267 -1.59 24.68 6.25
CA VAL A 267 -1.43 24.55 7.71
C VAL A 267 -0.97 23.14 8.07
N GLY A 268 -1.62 22.10 7.51
CA GLY A 268 -1.24 20.71 7.72
C GLY A 268 0.20 20.43 7.30
N SER A 269 0.62 20.93 6.11
CA SER A 269 2.00 20.77 5.64
C SER A 269 3.02 21.51 6.51
N THR A 270 2.64 22.66 7.10
CA THR A 270 3.49 23.42 8.04
C THR A 270 3.69 22.63 9.34
N ILE A 271 2.60 22.10 9.91
CA ILE A 271 2.66 21.22 11.09
C ILE A 271 3.55 20.00 10.82
N TYR A 272 3.37 19.34 9.68
CA TYR A 272 4.16 18.17 9.30
C TYR A 272 5.65 18.50 9.17
N ALA A 273 6.00 19.59 8.51
CA ALA A 273 7.38 20.02 8.30
C ALA A 273 8.15 20.20 9.62
N VAL A 274 7.47 20.73 10.65
CA VAL A 274 8.10 21.03 11.96
C VAL A 274 8.13 19.79 12.86
N PHE A 275 7.01 19.05 12.92
CA PHE A 275 6.81 18.05 13.98
C PHE A 275 6.98 16.60 13.53
N SER A 276 7.02 16.27 12.24
CA SER A 276 7.03 14.88 11.74
C SER A 276 8.20 14.04 12.24
N LYS A 277 9.33 14.65 12.58
CA LYS A 277 10.53 13.96 13.10
C LYS A 277 10.44 13.63 14.60
N VAL A 278 9.55 14.30 15.33
CA VAL A 278 9.46 14.21 16.80
C VAL A 278 8.11 13.73 17.30
N GLY A 279 7.10 13.67 16.43
CA GLY A 279 5.75 13.29 16.83
C GLY A 279 4.84 12.93 15.67
N TYR A 280 3.60 12.64 16.01
CA TYR A 280 2.53 12.36 15.07
C TYR A 280 1.62 13.57 14.94
N CYS A 281 1.31 13.94 13.70
CA CYS A 281 0.51 15.10 13.35
C CYS A 281 -0.87 14.62 12.87
N TYR A 282 -1.93 15.23 13.40
CA TYR A 282 -3.31 14.83 13.17
C TYR A 282 -4.17 16.02 12.75
N ARG A 283 -5.16 15.76 11.88
CA ARG A 283 -6.33 16.63 11.72
C ARG A 283 -7.51 15.98 12.47
N ILE A 284 -8.04 16.68 13.47
CA ILE A 284 -9.03 16.14 14.41
C ILE A 284 -10.43 16.71 14.21
N GLY A 285 -10.54 17.86 13.53
CA GLY A 285 -11.78 18.56 13.21
C GLY A 285 -11.73 19.23 11.85
N GLY A 286 -12.67 20.11 11.57
CA GLY A 286 -12.72 20.90 10.34
C GLY A 286 -11.45 21.72 10.13
N ASP A 287 -11.14 22.55 11.12
CA ASP A 287 -10.02 23.51 11.21
C ASP A 287 -9.08 23.22 12.39
N GLU A 288 -9.32 22.11 13.09
CA GLU A 288 -8.59 21.70 14.28
C GLU A 288 -7.51 20.65 13.96
N PHE A 289 -6.29 20.87 14.48
CA PHE A 289 -5.19 19.95 14.36
C PHE A 289 -4.59 19.61 15.73
N CYS A 290 -3.90 18.48 15.79
CA CYS A 290 -3.18 18.06 17.00
C CYS A 290 -1.84 17.45 16.67
N VAL A 291 -0.87 17.61 17.56
CA VAL A 291 0.41 16.90 17.52
C VAL A 291 0.66 16.23 18.87
N ILE A 292 1.03 14.96 18.84
CA ILE A 292 1.51 14.21 20.01
C ILE A 292 3.00 13.96 19.80
N ALA A 293 3.85 14.78 20.43
CA ALA A 293 5.30 14.75 20.28
C ALA A 293 5.98 14.04 21.46
N GLN A 294 6.99 13.22 21.16
CA GLN A 294 7.83 12.55 22.16
C GLN A 294 9.11 13.37 22.41
N ILE A 295 8.93 14.51 23.03
CA ILE A 295 10.00 15.47 23.35
C ILE A 295 9.96 15.82 24.84
N SER A 296 11.05 16.41 25.35
CA SER A 296 11.07 16.96 26.73
C SER A 296 10.20 18.22 26.85
N ASP A 297 9.70 18.49 28.04
CA ASP A 297 8.93 19.71 28.36
C ASP A 297 9.69 20.98 27.96
N THR A 298 10.99 20.99 28.16
CA THR A 298 11.88 22.11 27.85
C THR A 298 12.06 22.36 26.35
N ALA A 299 11.73 21.38 25.51
CA ALA A 299 11.79 21.51 24.06
C ALA A 299 10.47 22.01 23.45
N ALA A 300 9.37 22.01 24.21
CA ALA A 300 8.04 22.32 23.72
C ALA A 300 7.98 23.74 23.11
N GLU A 301 8.46 24.74 23.82
CA GLU A 301 8.47 26.14 23.36
C GLU A 301 9.31 26.36 22.09
N LYS A 302 10.40 25.61 21.95
CA LYS A 302 11.25 25.67 20.74
C LYS A 302 10.47 25.25 19.50
N TYR A 303 9.75 24.12 19.55
CA TYR A 303 8.96 23.64 18.42
C TYR A 303 7.76 24.54 18.12
N LEU A 304 7.12 25.09 19.15
CA LEU A 304 6.09 26.10 18.97
C LEU A 304 6.64 27.35 18.22
N SER A 305 7.77 27.88 18.67
CA SER A 305 8.42 29.04 18.05
C SER A 305 8.85 28.73 16.60
N GLU A 306 9.29 27.52 16.32
CA GLU A 306 9.65 27.07 14.96
C GLU A 306 8.42 27.01 14.06
N PHE A 307 7.29 26.48 14.55
CA PHE A 307 6.03 26.45 13.83
C PHE A 307 5.53 27.87 13.49
N LEU A 308 5.49 28.76 14.47
CA LEU A 308 5.02 30.13 14.27
C LEU A 308 5.91 30.89 13.26
N ARG A 309 7.21 30.68 13.30
CA ARG A 309 8.15 31.25 12.32
C ARG A 309 7.89 30.73 10.90
N GLU A 310 7.71 29.41 10.75
CA GLU A 310 7.44 28.78 9.46
C GLU A 310 6.08 29.22 8.91
N LEU A 311 5.05 29.26 9.74
CA LEU A 311 3.73 29.76 9.36
C LEU A 311 3.79 31.22 8.90
N THR A 312 4.51 32.07 9.63
CA THR A 312 4.69 33.48 9.26
C THR A 312 5.40 33.63 7.90
N ALA A 313 6.44 32.83 7.63
CA ALA A 313 7.13 32.82 6.35
C ALA A 313 6.23 32.42 5.18
N ARG A 314 5.30 31.47 5.41
CA ARG A 314 4.30 31.04 4.41
C ARG A 314 3.21 32.08 4.20
N ARG A 315 2.76 32.75 5.25
CA ARG A 315 1.80 33.85 5.17
C ARG A 315 2.26 35.03 4.31
N VAL A 316 3.56 35.29 4.29
CA VAL A 316 4.13 36.34 3.38
C VAL A 316 3.94 35.96 1.89
N LYS A 317 3.85 34.66 1.57
CA LYS A 317 3.66 34.16 0.21
C LYS A 317 2.20 33.90 -0.14
N ASN A 318 1.36 33.66 0.84
CA ASN A 318 -0.06 33.35 0.71
C ASN A 318 -0.88 34.25 1.65
N GLU A 319 -1.47 35.33 1.10
CA GLU A 319 -2.27 36.31 1.83
C GLU A 319 -3.58 35.75 2.41
N HIS A 320 -4.03 34.59 1.90
CA HIS A 320 -5.24 33.93 2.40
C HIS A 320 -4.96 33.04 3.61
N LEU A 321 -3.69 32.83 3.98
CA LEU A 321 -3.34 31.97 5.11
C LEU A 321 -3.55 32.73 6.44
N PRO A 322 -4.55 32.38 7.27
CA PRO A 322 -4.86 33.09 8.51
C PRO A 322 -3.81 32.82 9.59
N HIS A 323 -4.04 33.42 10.77
CA HIS A 323 -3.34 33.02 11.98
C HIS A 323 -3.81 31.64 12.43
N VAL A 324 -3.00 30.98 13.25
CA VAL A 324 -3.32 29.71 13.87
C VAL A 324 -3.07 29.88 15.37
N SER A 325 -4.09 29.73 16.14
CA SER A 325 -4.00 29.66 17.61
C SER A 325 -3.41 28.34 18.03
N VAL A 326 -2.48 28.34 18.99
CA VAL A 326 -1.78 27.12 19.40
C VAL A 326 -1.69 27.08 20.92
N GLY A 327 -2.20 25.98 21.49
CA GLY A 327 -2.02 25.65 22.90
C GLY A 327 -1.23 24.34 23.05
N TYR A 328 -0.48 24.16 24.12
CA TYR A 328 0.17 22.90 24.41
C TYR A 328 0.19 22.56 25.90
N ALA A 329 0.30 21.27 26.20
CA ALA A 329 0.51 20.76 27.55
C ALA A 329 1.39 19.51 27.54
N CYS A 330 2.18 19.39 28.61
CA CYS A 330 2.98 18.21 28.88
C CYS A 330 2.11 17.15 29.56
N PHE A 331 2.15 15.94 29.03
CA PHE A 331 1.53 14.75 29.60
C PHE A 331 2.61 13.88 30.27
N ASN A 332 2.38 13.54 31.53
CA ASN A 332 3.15 12.55 32.25
C ASN A 332 2.17 11.59 32.94
N PRO A 333 2.23 10.29 32.64
CA PRO A 333 1.30 9.29 33.18
C PRO A 333 1.35 9.13 34.70
N VAL A 334 2.42 9.60 35.34
CA VAL A 334 2.57 9.59 36.80
C VAL A 334 1.84 10.78 37.47
N LEU A 335 1.65 11.88 36.71
CA LEU A 335 1.13 13.15 37.24
C LEU A 335 -0.35 13.41 36.93
N GLY A 336 -0.97 12.64 36.01
CA GLY A 336 -2.36 12.84 35.67
C GLY A 336 -2.83 12.07 34.45
N SER A 337 -4.10 12.31 34.08
CA SER A 337 -4.71 11.68 32.92
C SER A 337 -4.37 12.41 31.61
N VAL A 338 -4.52 11.70 30.49
CA VAL A 338 -4.39 12.30 29.15
C VAL A 338 -5.45 13.37 28.94
N GLU A 339 -6.67 13.14 29.43
CA GLU A 339 -7.80 14.06 29.34
C GLU A 339 -7.51 15.39 30.03
N ASP A 340 -6.82 15.37 31.18
CA ASP A 340 -6.41 16.59 31.88
C ASP A 340 -5.32 17.36 31.13
N ALA A 341 -4.41 16.66 30.46
CA ALA A 341 -3.41 17.30 29.61
C ALA A 341 -4.08 17.96 28.39
N ILE A 342 -5.04 17.30 27.75
CA ILE A 342 -5.84 17.86 26.65
C ILE A 342 -6.55 19.15 27.09
N LYS A 343 -7.27 19.11 28.21
CA LYS A 343 -7.97 20.31 28.74
C LYS A 343 -7.00 21.46 29.07
N ARG A 344 -5.77 21.17 29.48
CA ARG A 344 -4.76 22.20 29.69
C ARG A 344 -4.25 22.81 28.40
N ALA A 345 -4.00 21.99 27.38
CA ALA A 345 -3.58 22.45 26.07
C ALA A 345 -4.64 23.37 25.43
N ASP A 346 -5.90 22.92 25.45
CA ASP A 346 -7.05 23.69 24.96
C ASP A 346 -7.21 25.07 25.69
N ARG A 347 -7.00 25.12 27.01
CA ARG A 347 -7.08 26.39 27.78
C ARG A 347 -5.95 27.38 27.51
N THR A 348 -4.84 26.91 26.95
CA THR A 348 -3.68 27.76 26.62
C THR A 348 -3.70 28.24 25.17
N MET A 349 -4.60 27.72 24.36
CA MET A 349 -4.94 28.18 23.02
C MET A 349 -5.81 29.42 23.07
#